data_28109fc827857432b993511c7cd1d054
#
_entry.id   28109fc827857432b993511c7cd1d054
#
_cell.length_a   1.000
_cell.length_b   1.000
_cell.length_c   1.000
_cell.angle_alpha   90.00
_cell.angle_beta   90.00
_cell.angle_gamma   90.00
#
_symmetry.space_group_name_H-M   'P 1'
#
loop_
_entity.id
_entity.type
_entity.pdbx_description
1 polymer ?
#
loop_
_entity_poly.entity_id
_entity_poly.type
_entity_poly.pdbx_seq_one_letter_code
_entity_poly.pdbx_strand_id
1 'polypeptide(L)'
;SSSPRAPATRAKRAARARDIPCYGTTHADYIYGSVPCARNLNEEELKNYEWNTGVLIADLFEERKLDPMAVPCVLCKNHGPFTWGKDAHEAVHNAVVLEEVAKMAARCEMINPDVKEAPQCLQDKHYLRKHGPGAYYGQGNL
;
A
#
# COMPACT_ATOMS: atom_id res chain seq x y z
N SER A 1 4.32 -28.86 -12.14
CA SER A 1 5.31 -27.79 -12.19
C SER A 1 4.62 -26.45 -12.40
N SER A 2 4.72 -25.55 -11.44
CA SER A 2 4.17 -24.20 -11.60
C SER A 2 5.10 -23.36 -12.48
N SER A 3 4.59 -22.85 -13.60
CA SER A 3 5.30 -21.87 -14.43
C SER A 3 5.68 -20.65 -13.59
N PRO A 4 6.88 -20.10 -13.73
CA PRO A 4 7.25 -18.86 -13.09
C PRO A 4 6.28 -17.75 -13.54
N ARG A 5 5.60 -17.12 -12.58
CA ARG A 5 4.69 -16.01 -12.89
C ARG A 5 5.49 -14.77 -13.22
N ALA A 6 5.15 -14.12 -14.33
CA ALA A 6 5.71 -12.83 -14.68
C ALA A 6 5.54 -11.80 -13.54
N PRO A 7 6.49 -10.88 -13.35
CA PRO A 7 6.39 -9.87 -12.30
C PRO A 7 5.13 -9.02 -12.48
N ALA A 8 4.38 -8.88 -11.41
CA ALA A 8 3.18 -8.05 -11.41
C ALA A 8 3.56 -6.60 -11.18
N THR A 9 3.09 -5.72 -12.06
CA THR A 9 3.12 -4.28 -11.86
C THR A 9 2.06 -3.87 -10.84
N ARG A 10 2.09 -2.62 -10.39
CA ARG A 10 1.08 -2.05 -9.51
C ARG A 10 -0.35 -2.28 -10.04
N ALA A 11 -0.58 -1.99 -11.32
CA ALA A 11 -1.90 -2.20 -11.95
C ALA A 11 -2.31 -3.67 -11.95
N LYS A 12 -1.38 -4.58 -12.21
CA LYS A 12 -1.66 -6.02 -12.17
C LYS A 12 -1.99 -6.51 -10.75
N ARG A 13 -1.36 -5.93 -9.72
CA ARG A 13 -1.70 -6.25 -8.34
C ARG A 13 -3.10 -5.77 -7.97
N ALA A 14 -3.45 -4.57 -8.36
CA ALA A 14 -4.82 -4.06 -8.16
C ALA A 14 -5.86 -4.96 -8.85
N ALA A 15 -5.58 -5.40 -10.06
CA ALA A 15 -6.47 -6.29 -10.80
C ALA A 15 -6.69 -7.65 -10.09
N ARG A 16 -5.72 -8.09 -9.29
CA ARG A 16 -5.81 -9.34 -8.54
C ARG A 16 -6.54 -9.23 -7.21
N ALA A 17 -6.93 -8.02 -6.80
CA ALA A 17 -7.53 -7.75 -5.49
C ALA A 17 -6.70 -8.32 -4.34
N ARG A 18 -5.40 -8.10 -4.41
CA ARG A 18 -4.46 -8.60 -3.41
C ARG A 18 -3.68 -7.46 -2.80
N ASP A 19 -3.61 -7.42 -1.47
CA ASP A 19 -2.76 -6.50 -0.73
C ASP A 19 -1.30 -6.65 -1.15
N ILE A 20 -0.53 -5.57 -1.04
CA ILE A 20 0.93 -5.62 -1.20
C ILE A 20 1.54 -5.82 0.18
N PRO A 21 2.13 -7.00 0.46
CA PRO A 21 2.75 -7.26 1.75
C PRO A 21 3.98 -6.38 1.98
N CYS A 22 4.27 -6.08 3.23
CA CYS A 22 5.49 -5.37 3.59
C CYS A 22 6.67 -6.35 3.66
N TYR A 23 7.46 -6.41 2.59
CA TYR A 23 8.61 -7.30 2.54
C TYR A 23 9.92 -6.63 2.98
N GLY A 24 9.99 -5.32 2.99
CA GLY A 24 11.24 -4.64 3.22
C GLY A 24 11.13 -3.34 3.98
N THR A 25 12.27 -2.82 4.36
CA THR A 25 12.38 -1.63 5.21
C THR A 25 12.00 -0.33 4.49
N THR A 26 12.22 -0.23 3.19
CA THR A 26 11.75 0.92 2.41
C THR A 26 10.23 1.04 2.45
N HIS A 27 9.53 -0.08 2.30
CA HIS A 27 8.08 -0.10 2.46
C HIS A 27 7.68 0.35 3.87
N ALA A 28 8.31 -0.23 4.90
CA ALA A 28 8.02 0.07 6.29
C ALA A 28 8.29 1.53 6.68
N ASP A 29 9.27 2.17 6.05
CA ASP A 29 9.59 3.57 6.30
C ASP A 29 8.43 4.52 5.98
N TYR A 30 7.58 4.18 5.04
CA TYR A 30 6.53 5.09 4.52
C TYR A 30 5.11 4.58 4.74
N ILE A 31 4.91 3.27 4.84
CA ILE A 31 3.59 2.64 4.94
C ILE A 31 3.64 1.62 6.07
N TYR A 32 2.76 1.80 7.05
CA TYR A 32 2.70 0.91 8.21
C TYR A 32 1.84 -0.31 7.92
N GLY A 33 2.50 -1.42 7.58
CA GLY A 33 1.84 -2.67 7.23
C GLY A 33 1.62 -2.84 5.73
N SER A 34 0.72 -3.71 5.35
CA SER A 34 0.40 -3.99 3.95
C SER A 34 -0.32 -2.82 3.28
N VAL A 35 -0.12 -2.66 1.98
CA VAL A 35 -0.97 -1.78 1.18
C VAL A 35 -2.29 -2.50 0.93
N PRO A 36 -3.43 -1.98 1.42
CA PRO A 36 -4.70 -2.65 1.25
C PRO A 36 -5.20 -2.60 -0.20
N CYS A 37 -5.94 -3.64 -0.60
CA CYS A 37 -6.59 -3.69 -1.91
C CYS A 37 -8.09 -3.85 -1.74
N ALA A 38 -8.85 -2.85 -2.17
CA ALA A 38 -10.30 -2.86 -2.14
C ALA A 38 -10.87 -3.75 -3.26
N ARG A 39 -12.02 -4.38 -2.98
CA ARG A 39 -12.77 -5.20 -3.94
C ARG A 39 -13.34 -4.37 -5.09
N ASN A 40 -13.86 -5.03 -6.12
CA ASN A 40 -14.69 -4.36 -7.11
C ASN A 40 -16.00 -3.87 -6.50
N LEU A 41 -16.55 -2.80 -7.06
CA LEU A 41 -17.93 -2.40 -6.82
C LEU A 41 -18.88 -3.42 -7.48
N ASN A 42 -20.04 -3.64 -6.86
CA ASN A 42 -21.10 -4.42 -7.47
C ASN A 42 -21.92 -3.56 -8.47
N GLU A 43 -22.85 -4.17 -9.20
CA GLU A 43 -23.65 -3.46 -10.22
C GLU A 43 -24.45 -2.29 -9.66
N GLU A 44 -25.00 -2.43 -8.46
CA GLU A 44 -25.77 -1.38 -7.80
C GLU A 44 -24.88 -0.20 -7.40
N GLU A 45 -23.71 -0.50 -6.86
CA GLU A 45 -22.73 0.50 -6.47
C GLU A 45 -22.17 1.29 -7.67
N LEU A 46 -22.06 0.66 -8.83
CA LEU A 46 -21.59 1.30 -10.06
C LEU A 46 -22.50 2.44 -10.54
N LYS A 47 -23.75 2.48 -10.13
CA LYS A 47 -24.70 3.55 -10.49
C LYS A 47 -24.27 4.91 -9.95
N ASN A 48 -23.51 4.96 -8.86
CA ASN A 48 -22.89 6.15 -8.32
C ASN A 48 -21.41 5.86 -8.04
N TYR A 49 -20.66 5.71 -9.12
CA TYR A 49 -19.33 5.12 -9.15
C TYR A 49 -18.31 5.82 -8.24
N GLU A 50 -18.16 7.14 -8.42
CA GLU A 50 -17.14 7.89 -7.66
C GLU A 50 -17.48 7.94 -6.17
N TRP A 51 -18.74 8.18 -5.83
CA TRP A 51 -19.20 8.20 -4.45
C TRP A 51 -18.98 6.85 -3.77
N ASN A 52 -19.42 5.77 -4.41
CA ASN A 52 -19.33 4.44 -3.83
C ASN A 52 -17.89 3.91 -3.78
N THR A 53 -17.01 4.35 -4.66
CA THR A 53 -15.58 4.07 -4.54
C THR A 53 -15.02 4.70 -3.26
N GLY A 54 -15.36 5.93 -2.96
CA GLY A 54 -14.97 6.61 -1.72
C GLY A 54 -15.51 5.91 -0.47
N VAL A 55 -16.78 5.53 -0.49
CA VAL A 55 -17.41 4.78 0.61
C VAL A 55 -16.72 3.43 0.82
N LEU A 56 -16.44 2.70 -0.25
CA LEU A 56 -15.75 1.41 -0.18
C LEU A 56 -14.37 1.52 0.47
N ILE A 57 -13.60 2.55 0.11
CA ILE A 57 -12.28 2.80 0.69
C ILE A 57 -12.41 3.15 2.17
N ALA A 58 -13.32 4.04 2.52
CA ALA A 58 -13.56 4.45 3.91
C ALA A 58 -13.97 3.24 4.78
N ASP A 59 -14.89 2.42 4.28
CA ASP A 59 -15.34 1.21 4.97
C ASP A 59 -14.20 0.20 5.17
N LEU A 60 -13.35 0.02 4.16
CA LEU A 60 -12.19 -0.87 4.24
C LEU A 60 -11.23 -0.45 5.35
N PHE A 61 -10.94 0.84 5.44
CA PHE A 61 -10.06 1.39 6.47
C PHE A 61 -10.68 1.25 7.87
N GLU A 62 -11.98 1.48 8.00
CA GLU A 62 -12.71 1.32 9.25
C GLU A 62 -12.75 -0.15 9.71
N GLU A 63 -13.11 -1.07 8.82
CA GLU A 63 -13.16 -2.51 9.12
C GLU A 63 -11.82 -3.07 9.57
N ARG A 64 -10.74 -2.67 8.89
CA ARG A 64 -9.39 -3.12 9.20
C ARG A 64 -8.71 -2.29 10.29
N LYS A 65 -9.37 -1.25 10.80
CA LYS A 65 -8.83 -0.32 11.80
C LYS A 65 -7.50 0.29 11.35
N LEU A 66 -7.44 0.69 10.08
CA LEU A 66 -6.25 1.32 9.50
C LEU A 66 -6.29 2.83 9.73
N ASP A 67 -5.15 3.37 10.13
CA ASP A 67 -4.96 4.82 10.20
C ASP A 67 -4.59 5.35 8.80
N PRO A 68 -5.41 6.21 8.18
CA PRO A 68 -5.11 6.73 6.86
C PRO A 68 -3.85 7.59 6.79
N MET A 69 -3.35 8.07 7.92
CA MET A 69 -2.06 8.78 7.97
C MET A 69 -0.88 7.82 7.99
N ALA A 70 -1.06 6.64 8.57
CA ALA A 70 -0.05 5.59 8.62
C ALA A 70 -0.02 4.73 7.35
N VAL A 71 -1.18 4.60 6.69
CA VAL A 71 -1.35 3.88 5.42
C VAL A 71 -1.95 4.83 4.40
N PRO A 72 -1.14 5.70 3.78
CA PRO A 72 -1.65 6.81 2.94
C PRO A 72 -1.95 6.39 1.51
N CYS A 73 -2.42 5.17 1.30
CA CYS A 73 -2.68 4.62 -0.02
C CYS A 73 -3.63 3.43 0.03
N VAL A 74 -4.25 3.14 -1.10
CA VAL A 74 -5.09 1.96 -1.30
C VAL A 74 -5.07 1.56 -2.76
N LEU A 75 -5.14 0.26 -3.03
CA LEU A 75 -5.38 -0.25 -4.37
C LEU A 75 -6.87 -0.53 -4.54
N CYS A 76 -7.42 -0.17 -5.68
CA CYS A 76 -8.76 -0.59 -6.07
C CYS A 76 -8.66 -1.61 -7.19
N LYS A 77 -9.27 -2.77 -7.00
CA LYS A 77 -9.24 -3.88 -7.97
C LYS A 77 -9.67 -3.39 -9.35
N ASN A 78 -8.92 -3.78 -10.38
CA ASN A 78 -9.14 -3.44 -11.79
C ASN A 78 -9.08 -1.94 -12.13
N HIS A 79 -8.85 -1.07 -11.15
CA HIS A 79 -8.73 0.36 -11.35
C HIS A 79 -7.28 0.83 -11.20
N GLY A 80 -6.73 0.71 -10.01
CA GLY A 80 -5.39 1.21 -9.70
C GLY A 80 -5.34 1.78 -8.29
N PRO A 81 -4.33 2.59 -7.99
CA PRO A 81 -4.14 3.14 -6.65
C PRO A 81 -4.80 4.50 -6.46
N PHE A 82 -5.13 4.75 -5.20
CA PHE A 82 -5.30 6.11 -4.68
C PHE A 82 -4.23 6.37 -3.63
N THR A 83 -3.70 7.58 -3.62
CA THR A 83 -2.76 8.04 -2.59
C THR A 83 -3.19 9.41 -2.10
N TRP A 84 -2.83 9.70 -0.86
CA TRP A 84 -3.12 11.00 -0.24
C TRP A 84 -2.00 11.41 0.70
N GLY A 85 -2.13 12.59 1.27
CA GLY A 85 -1.19 13.15 2.23
C GLY A 85 -1.75 14.45 2.79
N LYS A 86 -0.96 15.14 3.60
CA LYS A 86 -1.34 16.43 4.18
C LYS A 86 -1.52 17.53 3.14
N ASP A 87 -0.89 17.36 1.96
CA ASP A 87 -0.96 18.28 0.82
C ASP A 87 -0.74 17.51 -0.48
N ALA A 88 -0.90 18.20 -1.60
CA ALA A 88 -0.73 17.60 -2.92
C ALA A 88 0.70 17.06 -3.15
N HIS A 89 1.71 17.74 -2.63
CA HIS A 89 3.10 17.32 -2.75
C HIS A 89 3.33 15.96 -2.07
N GLU A 90 2.83 15.79 -0.86
CA GLU A 90 2.93 14.53 -0.13
C GLU A 90 2.13 13.41 -0.80
N ALA A 91 0.94 13.72 -1.31
CA ALA A 91 0.13 12.76 -2.05
C ALA A 91 0.86 12.21 -3.29
N VAL A 92 1.54 13.07 -4.04
CA VAL A 92 2.36 12.69 -5.20
C VAL A 92 3.58 11.88 -4.75
N HIS A 93 4.24 12.30 -3.68
CA HIS A 93 5.37 11.55 -3.11
C HIS A 93 4.95 10.13 -2.71
N ASN A 94 3.81 10.00 -2.06
CA ASN A 94 3.26 8.69 -1.68
C ASN A 94 2.90 7.83 -2.90
N ALA A 95 2.49 8.44 -4.00
CA ALA A 95 2.25 7.72 -5.26
C ALA A 95 3.56 7.14 -5.83
N VAL A 96 4.64 7.91 -5.81
CA VAL A 96 5.97 7.45 -6.24
C VAL A 96 6.46 6.31 -5.35
N VAL A 97 6.34 6.47 -4.03
CA VAL A 97 6.70 5.43 -3.06
C VAL A 97 5.91 4.16 -3.31
N LEU A 98 4.60 4.27 -3.51
CA LEU A 98 3.74 3.11 -3.76
C LEU A 98 4.15 2.36 -5.02
N GLU A 99 4.49 3.08 -6.10
CA GLU A 99 4.96 2.46 -7.34
C GLU A 99 6.22 1.64 -7.12
N GLU A 100 7.21 2.21 -6.43
CA GLU A 100 8.47 1.53 -6.14
C GLU A 100 8.28 0.33 -5.18
N VAL A 101 7.46 0.50 -4.15
CA VAL A 101 7.11 -0.57 -3.22
C VAL A 101 6.43 -1.74 -3.95
N ALA A 102 5.51 -1.44 -4.86
CA ALA A 102 4.84 -2.48 -5.65
C ALA A 102 5.82 -3.24 -6.56
N LYS A 103 6.77 -2.53 -7.17
CA LYS A 103 7.82 -3.14 -8.00
C LYS A 103 8.73 -4.03 -7.16
N MET A 104 9.19 -3.56 -6.01
CA MET A 104 10.04 -4.33 -5.10
C MET A 104 9.33 -5.59 -4.60
N ALA A 105 8.06 -5.47 -4.20
CA ALA A 105 7.28 -6.61 -3.76
C ALA A 105 7.11 -7.67 -4.87
N ALA A 106 6.82 -7.22 -6.10
CA ALA A 106 6.70 -8.11 -7.24
C ALA A 106 8.01 -8.86 -7.53
N ARG A 107 9.14 -8.17 -7.44
CA ARG A 107 10.47 -8.76 -7.64
C ARG A 107 10.84 -9.73 -6.51
N CYS A 108 10.54 -9.41 -5.26
CA CYS A 108 10.74 -10.31 -4.14
C CYS A 108 9.98 -11.63 -4.35
N GLU A 109 8.72 -11.57 -4.74
CA GLU A 109 7.91 -12.76 -5.00
C GLU A 109 8.39 -13.54 -6.22
N MET A 110 8.97 -12.86 -7.21
CA MET A 110 9.57 -13.52 -8.37
C MET A 110 10.86 -14.27 -8.01
N ILE A 111 11.70 -13.65 -7.16
CA ILE A 111 12.96 -14.27 -6.72
C ILE A 111 12.69 -15.43 -5.76
N ASN A 112 11.75 -15.25 -4.84
CA ASN A 112 11.37 -16.26 -3.86
C ASN A 112 9.84 -16.27 -3.69
N PRO A 113 9.13 -17.23 -4.34
CA PRO A 113 7.67 -17.31 -4.20
C PRO A 113 7.17 -17.53 -2.77
N ASP A 114 8.03 -18.02 -1.88
CA ASP A 114 7.73 -18.29 -0.48
C ASP A 114 8.17 -17.16 0.45
N VAL A 115 8.50 -15.99 -0.10
CA VAL A 115 8.93 -14.83 0.69
C VAL A 115 7.87 -14.48 1.75
N LYS A 116 8.33 -14.22 2.97
CA LYS A 116 7.49 -13.81 4.11
C LYS A 116 7.59 -12.30 4.32
N GLU A 117 6.56 -11.74 4.93
CA GLU A 117 6.57 -10.36 5.37
C GLU A 117 7.73 -10.09 6.33
N ALA A 118 8.24 -8.87 6.32
CA ALA A 118 9.23 -8.43 7.29
C ALA A 118 8.66 -8.62 8.72
N PRO A 119 9.48 -9.04 9.67
CA PRO A 119 9.03 -9.19 11.06
C PRO A 119 8.42 -7.90 11.59
N GLN A 120 7.36 -8.00 12.39
CA GLN A 120 6.65 -6.82 12.91
C GLN A 120 7.56 -5.86 13.66
N CYS A 121 8.51 -6.39 14.45
CA CYS A 121 9.48 -5.55 15.17
C CYS A 121 10.36 -4.72 14.23
N LEU A 122 10.70 -5.26 13.06
CA LEU A 122 11.48 -4.53 12.04
C LEU A 122 10.63 -3.46 11.36
N GLN A 123 9.38 -3.78 11.03
CA GLN A 123 8.44 -2.81 10.47
C GLN A 123 8.23 -1.64 11.44
N ASP A 124 7.98 -1.93 12.70
CA ASP A 124 7.78 -0.92 13.75
C ASP A 124 9.01 -0.03 13.92
N LYS A 125 10.20 -0.62 13.95
CA LYS A 125 11.45 0.13 14.09
C LYS A 125 11.62 1.13 12.94
N HIS A 126 11.43 0.70 11.71
CA HIS A 126 11.60 1.57 10.55
C HIS A 126 10.52 2.64 10.45
N TYR A 127 9.27 2.28 10.68
CA TYR A 127 8.19 3.25 10.64
C TYR A 127 8.35 4.32 11.74
N LEU A 128 8.57 3.90 12.97
CA LEU A 128 8.62 4.81 14.12
C LEU A 128 9.85 5.71 14.15
N ARG A 129 10.95 5.32 13.50
CA ARG A 129 12.14 6.22 13.42
C ARG A 129 11.89 7.45 12.55
N LYS A 130 10.92 7.40 11.63
CA LYS A 130 10.50 8.52 10.77
C LYS A 130 9.21 9.18 11.24
N HIS A 131 8.37 8.44 11.95
CA HIS A 131 7.04 8.85 12.38
C HIS A 131 6.88 8.62 13.89
N GLY A 132 6.08 9.43 14.54
CA GLY A 132 5.81 9.28 15.97
C GLY A 132 6.74 10.10 16.86
N PRO A 133 6.54 10.00 18.20
CA PRO A 133 7.20 10.89 19.18
C PRO A 133 8.72 10.79 19.25
N GLY A 134 9.28 9.63 18.90
CA GLY A 134 10.72 9.36 18.94
C GLY A 134 11.42 9.46 17.58
N ALA A 135 10.77 10.07 16.58
CA ALA A 135 11.32 10.13 15.23
C ALA A 135 12.66 10.88 15.19
N TYR A 136 13.67 10.24 14.60
CA TYR A 136 15.03 10.79 14.51
C TYR A 136 15.64 10.70 13.11
N TYR A 137 15.08 9.87 12.24
CA TYR A 137 15.58 9.64 10.89
C TYR A 137 14.71 10.34 9.86
N GLY A 138 15.32 11.00 8.90
CA GLY A 138 14.56 11.73 7.88
C GLY A 138 13.96 13.05 8.38
N GLN A 139 14.32 13.47 9.60
CA GLN A 139 13.89 14.74 10.21
C GLN A 139 14.94 15.83 10.00
N GLY A 140 15.64 15.79 8.89
CA GLY A 140 16.65 16.80 8.57
C GLY A 140 16.03 18.20 8.52
N ASN A 141 16.69 19.14 9.15
CA ASN A 141 16.36 20.55 8.98
C ASN A 141 16.69 20.94 7.54
N LEU A 142 15.67 21.17 6.76
CA LEU A 142 15.81 21.86 5.48
C LEU A 142 15.77 23.36 5.72
#